data_f6f160570525186a198e749e09ba433c
#
_entry.id   f6f160570525186a198e749e09ba433c
#
_cell.length_a   1.000
_cell.length_b   1.000
_cell.length_c   1.000
_cell.angle_alpha   90.00
_cell.angle_beta   90.00
_cell.angle_gamma   90.00
#
_symmetry.space_group_name_H-M   'P 1'
#
loop_
_entity.id
_entity.type
_entity.pdbx_description
1 polymer ?
#
loop_
_entity_poly.entity_id
_entity_poly.type
_entity_poly.pdbx_seq_one_letter_code
_entity_poly.pdbx_strand_id
1 'polypeptide(L)'
;MKNRILVLLLLVSAVLTVFACTTIGVTKGASVDGSTMVTHTCDCGMCDFRIIRTPAMDHPVGSMRPVYVYMDQYPAYVGLDRGPGWNTPGYEPTKPLGYIPQVPHTYAYFGSSYGIMNEHQLAIGECTTGAKIYAMEKENECIFDISALSRVALERCKGAEEAVLLMGELGQKYGYYGWGETLVVADTEEVWVIEMCGTPDGKSALWAAQRVPDGEVFVEANHFRIRDLEEKGQKFHYSSNLKEVAQKEGWWAPGQPLDWTKIVGSGEYGNAYYSHRRVWRTLDRLAPSLGLSPWVEDTYTTAYPFSVKPEKKLTVADVIDLQRDWYQGTEFDLSKGLAAGPFGNINRYAGSSKLVKGGWERAISVFRCAYVF
;
A
#
# COMPACT_ATOMS: atom_id res chain seq x y z
N MET A 1 32.13 -16.84 49.70
CA MET A 1 31.46 -15.65 49.19
C MET A 1 31.16 -15.95 47.70
N LYS A 2 29.90 -16.21 47.35
CA LYS A 2 29.50 -16.56 45.97
C LYS A 2 29.03 -15.27 45.29
N ASN A 3 29.77 -14.82 44.28
CA ASN A 3 29.39 -13.67 43.43
C ASN A 3 28.19 -14.08 42.58
N ARG A 4 27.04 -13.47 42.82
CA ARG A 4 25.88 -13.55 41.93
C ARG A 4 26.04 -12.45 40.88
N ILE A 5 26.36 -12.82 39.67
CA ILE A 5 26.32 -11.95 38.52
C ILE A 5 24.82 -11.82 38.11
N LEU A 6 24.29 -10.62 38.32
CA LEU A 6 22.95 -10.25 37.86
C LEU A 6 23.03 -9.91 36.36
N VAL A 7 22.63 -10.81 35.50
CA VAL A 7 22.50 -10.54 34.05
C VAL A 7 21.18 -9.77 33.87
N LEU A 8 21.31 -8.47 33.64
CA LEU A 8 20.19 -7.60 33.26
C LEU A 8 19.89 -7.86 31.76
N LEU A 9 18.90 -8.70 31.46
CA LEU A 9 18.35 -8.83 30.11
C LEU A 9 17.59 -7.55 29.79
N LEU A 10 18.21 -6.63 29.05
CA LEU A 10 17.53 -5.56 28.36
C LEU A 10 16.68 -6.18 27.24
N LEU A 11 15.40 -6.38 27.52
CA LEU A 11 14.39 -6.58 26.49
C LEU A 11 14.26 -5.27 25.71
N VAL A 12 15.00 -5.15 24.62
CA VAL A 12 14.71 -4.16 23.59
C VAL A 12 13.44 -4.65 22.93
N SER A 13 12.29 -4.18 23.42
CA SER A 13 11.04 -4.28 22.67
C SER A 13 11.20 -3.39 21.44
N ALA A 14 11.57 -4.00 20.31
CA ALA A 14 11.41 -3.37 19.01
C ALA A 14 9.91 -3.03 18.90
N VAL A 15 9.58 -1.76 19.03
CA VAL A 15 8.27 -1.23 18.67
C VAL A 15 8.24 -1.39 17.14
N LEU A 16 7.67 -2.50 16.68
CA LEU A 16 7.30 -2.64 15.28
C LEU A 16 6.31 -1.52 15.00
N THR A 17 6.76 -0.48 14.34
CA THR A 17 5.89 0.56 13.78
C THR A 17 5.00 -0.12 12.75
N VAL A 18 3.76 -0.39 13.13
CA VAL A 18 2.77 -1.02 12.26
C VAL A 18 2.26 0.07 11.33
N PHE A 19 2.75 0.08 10.11
CA PHE A 19 2.17 0.87 9.02
C PHE A 19 0.82 0.25 8.67
N ALA A 20 -0.21 1.05 8.57
CA ALA A 20 -1.55 0.55 8.32
C ALA A 20 -2.36 1.60 7.58
N CYS A 21 -2.33 1.53 6.27
CA CYS A 21 -2.97 2.47 5.35
C CYS A 21 -4.38 2.01 4.96
N THR A 22 -5.15 2.85 4.30
CA THR A 22 -6.36 2.50 3.57
C THR A 22 -6.35 3.26 2.25
N THR A 23 -6.56 2.54 1.16
CA THR A 23 -6.51 3.10 -0.19
C THR A 23 -7.80 2.77 -0.93
N ILE A 24 -8.38 3.78 -1.61
CA ILE A 24 -9.59 3.63 -2.41
C ILE A 24 -9.31 4.11 -3.83
N GLY A 25 -9.73 3.32 -4.82
CA GLY A 25 -9.70 3.67 -6.24
C GLY A 25 -11.11 3.73 -6.82
N VAL A 26 -11.46 4.85 -7.43
CA VAL A 26 -12.76 5.08 -8.08
C VAL A 26 -12.55 5.19 -9.58
N THR A 27 -13.21 4.33 -10.35
CA THR A 27 -13.13 4.39 -11.81
C THR A 27 -14.02 5.50 -12.38
N LYS A 28 -13.75 5.88 -13.61
CA LYS A 28 -14.44 6.92 -14.37
C LYS A 28 -15.97 6.75 -14.38
N GLY A 29 -16.44 5.53 -14.61
CA GLY A 29 -17.86 5.21 -14.64
C GLY A 29 -18.56 5.28 -13.27
N ALA A 30 -17.80 5.20 -12.17
CA ALA A 30 -18.31 5.26 -10.79
C ALA A 30 -18.36 6.68 -10.22
N SER A 31 -17.76 7.69 -10.85
CA SER A 31 -17.76 9.09 -10.42
C SER A 31 -18.87 9.90 -11.10
N VAL A 32 -19.29 10.98 -10.44
CA VAL A 32 -20.38 11.86 -10.95
C VAL A 32 -19.93 12.65 -12.16
N ASP A 33 -18.68 13.14 -12.15
CA ASP A 33 -18.11 14.00 -13.19
C ASP A 33 -17.29 13.27 -14.24
N GLY A 34 -17.19 11.94 -14.13
CA GLY A 34 -16.40 11.10 -15.04
C GLY A 34 -14.90 11.15 -14.80
N SER A 35 -14.43 11.66 -13.67
CA SER A 35 -13.03 11.55 -13.25
C SER A 35 -12.73 10.21 -12.61
N THR A 36 -11.48 9.77 -12.68
CA THR A 36 -10.94 8.74 -11.78
C THR A 36 -10.49 9.40 -10.48
N MET A 37 -10.52 8.66 -9.36
CA MET A 37 -10.03 9.16 -8.08
C MET A 37 -9.20 8.10 -7.37
N VAL A 38 -8.10 8.52 -6.75
CA VAL A 38 -7.31 7.70 -5.82
C VAL A 38 -7.16 8.45 -4.52
N THR A 39 -7.27 7.74 -3.42
CA THR A 39 -7.00 8.28 -2.09
C THR A 39 -6.18 7.30 -1.28
N HIS A 40 -5.40 7.83 -0.35
CA HIS A 40 -4.50 7.09 0.52
C HIS A 40 -4.45 7.76 1.89
N THR A 41 -4.53 6.95 2.95
CA THR A 41 -4.16 7.38 4.31
C THR A 41 -2.81 6.77 4.66
N CYS A 42 -1.80 7.58 4.93
CA CYS A 42 -0.51 7.11 5.45
C CYS A 42 -0.60 7.04 6.98
N ASP A 43 -0.98 5.88 7.51
CA ASP A 43 -1.28 5.70 8.93
C ASP A 43 -0.02 5.37 9.73
N CYS A 44 0.85 6.32 9.82
CA CYS A 44 2.14 6.26 10.47
C CYS A 44 2.27 7.36 11.52
N GLY A 45 2.71 6.99 12.73
CA GLY A 45 2.80 7.92 13.86
C GLY A 45 4.02 8.85 13.85
N MET A 46 5.07 8.52 13.08
CA MET A 46 6.35 9.25 13.10
C MET A 46 6.97 9.41 11.70
N CYS A 47 6.21 9.26 10.65
CA CYS A 47 6.71 9.39 9.29
C CYS A 47 6.98 10.84 8.89
N ASP A 48 7.82 11.01 7.87
CA ASP A 48 8.01 12.30 7.22
C ASP A 48 6.70 12.69 6.51
N PHE A 49 6.00 13.66 7.09
CA PHE A 49 4.66 14.09 6.64
C PHE A 49 4.70 15.16 5.55
N ARG A 50 5.90 15.58 5.11
CA ARG A 50 6.01 16.62 4.08
C ARG A 50 5.46 16.11 2.75
N ILE A 51 4.63 16.91 2.10
CA ILE A 51 4.25 16.75 0.71
C ILE A 51 5.11 17.71 -0.12
N ILE A 52 5.99 17.16 -0.95
CA ILE A 52 7.00 17.93 -1.67
C ILE A 52 6.78 17.77 -3.17
N ARG A 53 6.87 18.89 -3.91
CA ARG A 53 6.90 18.88 -5.36
C ARG A 53 8.32 18.64 -5.84
N THR A 54 8.53 17.54 -6.56
CA THR A 54 9.73 17.28 -7.36
C THR A 54 9.51 17.90 -8.75
N PRO A 55 10.39 18.79 -9.23
CA PRO A 55 10.24 19.41 -10.55
C PRO A 55 10.51 18.40 -11.68
N ALA A 56 9.97 18.69 -12.86
CA ALA A 56 10.42 18.03 -14.09
C ALA A 56 11.88 18.38 -14.38
N MET A 57 12.62 17.43 -14.91
CA MET A 57 14.07 17.60 -15.17
C MET A 57 14.50 16.88 -16.44
N ASP A 58 15.40 17.54 -17.20
CA ASP A 58 16.12 16.88 -18.29
C ASP A 58 17.45 16.30 -17.78
N HIS A 59 17.80 15.14 -18.31
CA HIS A 59 18.98 14.41 -17.87
C HIS A 59 19.95 14.16 -19.03
N PRO A 60 21.27 14.27 -18.81
CA PRO A 60 22.28 13.93 -19.81
C PRO A 60 22.16 12.47 -20.26
N VAL A 61 22.49 12.21 -21.52
CA VAL A 61 22.53 10.86 -22.06
C VAL A 61 23.52 10.01 -21.26
N GLY A 62 23.11 8.80 -20.87
CA GLY A 62 23.93 7.86 -20.10
C GLY A 62 24.00 8.15 -18.61
N SER A 63 23.26 9.14 -18.10
CA SER A 63 23.16 9.36 -16.65
C SER A 63 22.46 8.19 -15.94
N MET A 64 22.76 8.05 -14.66
CA MET A 64 22.20 7.01 -13.80
C MET A 64 21.32 7.66 -12.73
N ARG A 65 20.15 7.07 -12.47
CA ARG A 65 19.24 7.46 -11.40
C ARG A 65 19.59 6.73 -10.13
N PRO A 66 19.92 7.42 -9.03
CA PRO A 66 20.14 6.76 -7.75
C PRO A 66 18.82 6.23 -7.17
N VAL A 67 18.88 5.08 -6.52
CA VAL A 67 17.79 4.48 -5.73
C VAL A 67 18.25 4.47 -4.28
N TYR A 68 17.43 5.01 -3.39
CA TYR A 68 17.77 5.19 -1.98
C TYR A 68 16.97 4.22 -1.12
N VAL A 69 17.56 3.82 0.01
CA VAL A 69 16.84 3.04 1.01
C VAL A 69 15.64 3.84 1.53
N TYR A 70 14.53 3.15 1.74
CA TYR A 70 13.36 3.77 2.36
C TYR A 70 13.64 4.06 3.83
N MET A 71 13.34 5.29 4.21
CA MET A 71 13.30 5.72 5.61
C MET A 71 11.95 6.39 5.86
N ASP A 72 11.28 5.97 6.91
CA ASP A 72 9.98 6.51 7.28
C ASP A 72 10.10 7.82 8.07
N GLN A 73 11.09 7.93 8.95
CA GLN A 73 11.26 9.07 9.84
C GLN A 73 11.84 10.30 9.13
N TYR A 74 11.47 11.47 9.65
CA TYR A 74 12.00 12.76 9.17
C TYR A 74 13.49 12.92 9.47
N PRO A 75 14.29 13.33 8.51
CA PRO A 75 13.98 13.48 7.08
C PRO A 75 14.11 12.12 6.37
N ALA A 76 13.04 11.68 5.68
CA ALA A 76 13.03 10.41 4.96
C ALA A 76 14.05 10.34 3.82
N TYR A 77 14.44 11.49 3.32
CA TYR A 77 15.44 11.64 2.27
C TYR A 77 16.08 13.03 2.35
N VAL A 78 17.38 13.10 2.10
CA VAL A 78 18.16 14.37 2.01
C VAL A 78 19.00 14.36 0.74
N GLY A 79 18.77 15.32 -0.14
CA GLY A 79 19.51 15.45 -1.39
C GLY A 79 18.96 16.56 -2.28
N LEU A 80 19.65 16.82 -3.40
CA LEU A 80 19.28 17.83 -4.40
C LEU A 80 18.85 17.23 -5.73
N ASP A 81 19.09 15.96 -5.97
CA ASP A 81 18.77 15.26 -7.22
C ASP A 81 17.24 15.11 -7.46
N ARG A 82 16.42 15.37 -6.43
CA ARG A 82 14.96 15.44 -6.49
C ARG A 82 14.42 16.88 -6.33
N GLY A 83 15.29 17.86 -6.44
CA GLY A 83 14.93 19.26 -6.29
C GLY A 83 15.11 19.82 -4.87
N PRO A 84 15.02 21.15 -4.73
CA PRO A 84 15.41 21.87 -3.51
C PRO A 84 14.52 21.57 -2.30
N GLY A 85 13.28 21.13 -2.49
CA GLY A 85 12.37 20.77 -1.40
C GLY A 85 12.84 19.60 -0.55
N TRP A 86 13.74 18.78 -1.07
CA TRP A 86 14.32 17.65 -0.37
C TRP A 86 15.63 17.96 0.35
N ASN A 87 16.16 19.18 0.17
CA ASN A 87 17.34 19.61 0.91
C ASN A 87 16.95 19.93 2.36
N THR A 88 17.62 19.25 3.30
CA THR A 88 17.39 19.47 4.73
C THR A 88 18.72 19.91 5.36
N PRO A 89 18.91 21.22 5.58
CA PRO A 89 20.17 21.75 6.16
C PRO A 89 20.49 21.10 7.50
N GLY A 90 21.76 20.76 7.69
CA GLY A 90 22.24 20.12 8.94
C GLY A 90 22.16 18.58 8.94
N TYR A 91 21.67 17.98 7.88
CA TYR A 91 21.68 16.53 7.69
C TYR A 91 22.59 16.12 6.54
N GLU A 92 23.24 14.98 6.68
CA GLU A 92 24.08 14.40 5.62
C GLU A 92 23.19 13.88 4.47
N PRO A 93 23.65 14.02 3.21
CA PRO A 93 22.94 13.47 2.07
C PRO A 93 22.73 11.96 2.18
N THR A 94 21.53 11.50 1.84
CA THR A 94 21.19 10.08 1.82
C THR A 94 22.05 9.34 0.79
N LYS A 95 22.67 8.23 1.20
CA LYS A 95 23.50 7.41 0.31
C LYS A 95 22.62 6.52 -0.56
N PRO A 96 22.91 6.43 -1.88
CA PRO A 96 22.20 5.49 -2.75
C PRO A 96 22.44 4.04 -2.35
N LEU A 97 21.40 3.21 -2.43
CA LEU A 97 21.46 1.77 -2.32
C LEU A 97 21.88 1.10 -3.64
N GLY A 98 21.64 1.77 -4.76
CA GLY A 98 22.01 1.34 -6.09
C GLY A 98 21.60 2.36 -7.15
N TYR A 99 21.76 1.97 -8.41
CA TYR A 99 21.49 2.84 -9.54
C TYR A 99 20.77 2.10 -10.67
N ILE A 100 19.92 2.83 -11.39
CA ILE A 100 19.29 2.36 -12.63
C ILE A 100 19.57 3.35 -13.76
N PRO A 101 19.50 2.97 -15.05
CA PRO A 101 19.59 3.91 -16.15
C PRO A 101 18.54 5.03 -16.01
N GLN A 102 18.98 6.27 -16.19
CA GLN A 102 18.08 7.42 -16.19
C GLN A 102 17.44 7.60 -17.57
N VAL A 103 16.18 8.09 -17.58
CA VAL A 103 15.50 8.50 -18.80
C VAL A 103 15.91 9.95 -19.17
N PRO A 104 15.78 10.36 -20.45
CA PRO A 104 16.17 11.70 -20.88
C PRO A 104 15.39 12.83 -20.20
N HIS A 105 14.13 12.56 -19.80
CA HIS A 105 13.25 13.52 -19.15
C HIS A 105 12.44 12.84 -18.06
N THR A 106 12.32 13.47 -16.89
CA THR A 106 11.45 13.02 -15.79
C THR A 106 10.35 14.05 -15.54
N TYR A 107 9.13 13.58 -15.28
CA TYR A 107 7.97 14.42 -15.04
C TYR A 107 7.98 15.03 -13.64
N ALA A 108 7.35 16.20 -13.50
CA ALA A 108 7.11 16.77 -12.18
C ALA A 108 6.05 15.95 -11.43
N TYR A 109 6.28 15.74 -10.12
CA TYR A 109 5.32 15.03 -9.28
C TYR A 109 5.29 15.55 -7.84
N PHE A 110 4.21 15.28 -7.15
CA PHE A 110 4.11 15.38 -5.71
C PHE A 110 4.42 14.03 -5.06
N GLY A 111 5.16 14.05 -3.97
CA GLY A 111 5.47 12.88 -3.16
C GLY A 111 5.65 13.24 -1.69
N SER A 112 5.55 12.22 -0.86
CA SER A 112 5.84 12.24 0.57
C SER A 112 6.65 10.98 0.91
N SER A 113 6.24 10.17 1.88
CA SER A 113 6.78 8.82 2.09
C SER A 113 6.66 7.98 0.81
N TYR A 114 5.56 8.14 0.07
CA TYR A 114 5.30 7.49 -1.22
C TYR A 114 5.05 8.53 -2.32
N GLY A 115 5.02 8.08 -3.58
CA GLY A 115 4.58 8.91 -4.70
C GLY A 115 3.09 9.22 -4.62
N ILE A 116 2.66 10.41 -5.05
CA ILE A 116 1.26 10.85 -4.97
C ILE A 116 0.68 11.02 -6.37
N MET A 117 1.15 12.01 -7.12
CA MET A 117 0.60 12.33 -8.44
C MET A 117 1.62 13.10 -9.27
N ASN A 118 1.68 12.83 -10.59
CA ASN A 118 2.50 13.58 -11.52
C ASN A 118 1.70 14.59 -12.37
N GLU A 119 2.39 15.38 -13.18
CA GLU A 119 1.81 16.40 -14.03
C GLU A 119 0.92 15.88 -15.18
N HIS A 120 0.96 14.57 -15.43
CA HIS A 120 0.07 13.87 -16.36
C HIS A 120 -1.19 13.28 -15.69
N GLN A 121 -1.44 13.66 -14.42
CA GLN A 121 -2.58 13.14 -13.62
C GLN A 121 -2.51 11.63 -13.36
N LEU A 122 -1.32 11.01 -13.48
CA LEU A 122 -1.08 9.68 -12.97
C LEU A 122 -0.97 9.78 -11.46
N ALA A 123 -1.87 9.10 -10.73
CA ALA A 123 -1.96 9.12 -9.26
C ALA A 123 -1.74 7.73 -8.68
N ILE A 124 -1.09 7.65 -7.51
CA ILE A 124 -0.75 6.39 -6.85
C ILE A 124 -1.09 6.49 -5.37
N GLY A 125 -1.92 5.56 -4.86
CA GLY A 125 -2.18 5.36 -3.44
C GLY A 125 -1.56 4.04 -2.97
N GLU A 126 -0.97 4.04 -1.79
CA GLU A 126 -0.23 2.88 -1.24
C GLU A 126 -0.98 2.25 -0.06
N CYS A 127 -0.75 0.96 0.17
CA CYS A 127 -1.17 0.26 1.38
C CYS A 127 -0.27 -0.95 1.66
N THR A 128 0.48 -0.89 2.76
CA THR A 128 1.33 -1.99 3.20
C THR A 128 0.50 -3.23 3.52
N THR A 129 0.92 -4.38 3.04
CA THR A 129 0.15 -5.64 3.06
C THR A 129 0.97 -6.78 3.66
N GLY A 130 0.31 -7.71 4.34
CA GLY A 130 0.96 -8.90 4.86
C GLY A 130 1.33 -9.89 3.75
N ALA A 131 2.63 -10.14 3.56
CA ALA A 131 3.13 -11.19 2.68
C ALA A 131 3.85 -12.30 3.46
N LYS A 132 3.95 -13.48 2.88
CA LYS A 132 4.72 -14.62 3.45
C LYS A 132 6.21 -14.32 3.54
N ILE A 133 6.69 -13.36 2.75
CA ILE A 133 8.10 -12.99 2.66
C ILE A 133 8.26 -11.54 3.10
N TYR A 134 9.30 -11.32 3.88
CA TYR A 134 9.91 -10.04 4.12
C TYR A 134 11.36 -10.12 3.65
N ALA A 135 11.70 -9.41 2.58
CA ALA A 135 13.07 -9.34 2.07
C ALA A 135 13.78 -8.12 2.64
N MET A 136 15.11 -8.24 2.83
CA MET A 136 15.95 -7.13 3.26
C MET A 136 16.61 -6.46 2.05
N GLU A 137 16.85 -5.16 2.17
CA GLU A 137 17.63 -4.42 1.19
C GLU A 137 19.07 -4.96 1.11
N LYS A 138 19.62 -4.92 -0.09
CA LYS A 138 21.00 -5.29 -0.33
C LYS A 138 21.60 -4.42 -1.43
N GLU A 139 22.67 -3.73 -1.11
CA GLU A 139 23.34 -2.81 -2.02
C GLU A 139 23.65 -3.47 -3.37
N ASN A 140 23.21 -2.81 -4.45
CA ASN A 140 23.32 -3.24 -5.85
C ASN A 140 22.64 -4.59 -6.23
N GLU A 141 21.96 -5.26 -5.31
CA GLU A 141 21.30 -6.55 -5.60
C GLU A 141 19.78 -6.53 -5.30
N CYS A 142 19.36 -5.86 -4.21
CA CYS A 142 17.97 -5.74 -3.81
C CYS A 142 17.69 -4.29 -3.42
N ILE A 143 17.39 -3.45 -4.42
CA ILE A 143 17.47 -2.00 -4.25
C ILE A 143 16.13 -1.30 -4.26
N PHE A 144 15.03 -1.97 -4.61
CA PHE A 144 13.71 -1.35 -4.66
C PHE A 144 12.81 -1.72 -3.49
N ASP A 145 12.17 -0.72 -2.93
CA ASP A 145 10.94 -0.81 -2.15
C ASP A 145 9.78 -0.16 -2.94
N ILE A 146 8.60 -0.20 -2.38
CA ILE A 146 7.41 0.37 -3.02
C ILE A 146 7.47 1.89 -3.13
N SER A 147 8.11 2.57 -2.17
CA SER A 147 8.29 4.02 -2.18
C SER A 147 9.16 4.47 -3.35
N ALA A 148 10.28 3.76 -3.59
CA ALA A 148 11.16 4.05 -4.72
C ALA A 148 10.48 3.71 -6.05
N LEU A 149 9.76 2.59 -6.14
CA LEU A 149 9.02 2.18 -7.35
C LEU A 149 7.92 3.18 -7.71
N SER A 150 7.12 3.63 -6.74
CA SER A 150 6.05 4.60 -6.98
C SER A 150 6.59 5.93 -7.53
N ARG A 151 7.74 6.40 -7.01
CA ARG A 151 8.38 7.62 -7.52
C ARG A 151 8.92 7.44 -8.94
N VAL A 152 9.57 6.29 -9.24
CA VAL A 152 10.05 6.02 -10.60
C VAL A 152 8.90 5.95 -11.60
N ALA A 153 7.78 5.37 -11.22
CA ALA A 153 6.58 5.36 -12.05
C ALA A 153 6.07 6.78 -12.34
N LEU A 154 5.97 7.63 -11.31
CA LEU A 154 5.55 9.03 -11.50
C LEU A 154 6.56 9.86 -12.32
N GLU A 155 7.86 9.58 -12.21
CA GLU A 155 8.90 10.22 -13.00
C GLU A 155 8.84 9.88 -14.49
N ARG A 156 8.27 8.71 -14.88
CA ARG A 156 8.46 8.11 -16.20
C ARG A 156 7.19 7.79 -16.98
N CYS A 157 6.08 7.55 -16.28
CA CYS A 157 4.85 7.05 -16.89
C CYS A 157 3.76 8.13 -16.97
N LYS A 158 2.87 8.00 -17.95
CA LYS A 158 1.68 8.84 -18.13
C LYS A 158 0.39 8.05 -17.86
N GLY A 159 0.42 6.73 -18.07
CA GLY A 159 -0.72 5.84 -17.95
C GLY A 159 -0.61 4.87 -16.78
N ALA A 160 -1.75 4.43 -16.26
CA ALA A 160 -1.81 3.54 -15.12
C ALA A 160 -1.28 2.14 -15.45
N GLU A 161 -1.64 1.57 -16.61
CA GLU A 161 -1.12 0.27 -17.05
C GLU A 161 0.40 0.32 -17.29
N GLU A 162 0.90 1.37 -17.91
CA GLU A 162 2.34 1.59 -18.11
C GLU A 162 3.09 1.61 -16.76
N ALA A 163 2.52 2.28 -15.76
CA ALA A 163 3.11 2.41 -14.44
C ALA A 163 3.20 1.07 -13.69
N VAL A 164 2.13 0.26 -13.70
CA VAL A 164 2.13 -1.04 -13.02
C VAL A 164 3.11 -2.01 -13.68
N LEU A 165 3.22 -1.99 -15.00
CA LEU A 165 4.19 -2.81 -15.74
C LEU A 165 5.63 -2.38 -15.41
N LEU A 166 5.93 -1.09 -15.45
CA LEU A 166 7.27 -0.57 -15.13
C LEU A 166 7.69 -0.94 -13.69
N MET A 167 6.79 -0.76 -12.72
CA MET A 167 7.09 -1.09 -11.33
C MET A 167 7.36 -2.59 -11.15
N GLY A 168 6.52 -3.44 -11.76
CA GLY A 168 6.71 -4.89 -11.73
C GLY A 168 8.04 -5.33 -12.35
N GLU A 169 8.37 -4.82 -13.53
CA GLU A 169 9.62 -5.12 -14.25
C GLU A 169 10.86 -4.67 -13.47
N LEU A 170 10.83 -3.47 -12.89
CA LEU A 170 11.94 -2.96 -12.10
C LEU A 170 12.16 -3.79 -10.83
N GLY A 171 11.08 -4.15 -10.12
CA GLY A 171 11.16 -5.02 -8.95
C GLY A 171 11.72 -6.40 -9.31
N GLN A 172 11.28 -7.00 -10.43
CA GLN A 172 11.83 -8.28 -10.89
C GLN A 172 13.31 -8.20 -11.26
N LYS A 173 13.73 -7.11 -11.89
CA LYS A 173 15.09 -6.97 -12.42
C LYS A 173 16.11 -6.58 -11.36
N TYR A 174 15.74 -5.76 -10.39
CA TYR A 174 16.69 -5.15 -9.45
C TYR A 174 16.44 -5.57 -8.00
N GLY A 175 15.55 -6.55 -7.77
CA GLY A 175 15.15 -6.99 -6.44
C GLY A 175 14.17 -6.06 -5.75
N TYR A 176 13.34 -6.64 -4.90
CA TYR A 176 12.35 -5.93 -4.10
C TYR A 176 12.49 -6.32 -2.63
N TYR A 177 12.56 -5.33 -1.74
CA TYR A 177 12.65 -5.52 -0.29
C TYR A 177 11.49 -4.83 0.44
N GLY A 178 11.29 -5.24 1.67
CA GLY A 178 10.21 -4.76 2.53
C GLY A 178 9.08 -5.76 2.68
N TRP A 179 7.96 -5.28 3.14
CA TRP A 179 6.70 -6.01 3.28
C TRP A 179 6.03 -6.25 1.93
N GLY A 180 4.93 -7.00 1.95
CA GLY A 180 4.01 -6.98 0.85
C GLY A 180 3.37 -5.60 0.71
N GLU A 181 3.04 -5.21 -0.51
CA GLU A 181 2.49 -3.89 -0.80
C GLU A 181 1.40 -3.96 -1.86
N THR A 182 0.41 -3.09 -1.71
CA THR A 182 -0.62 -2.84 -2.70
C THR A 182 -0.55 -1.37 -3.13
N LEU A 183 -0.53 -1.11 -4.43
CA LEU A 183 -0.72 0.23 -4.97
C LEU A 183 -1.99 0.28 -5.81
N VAL A 184 -2.79 1.31 -5.59
CA VAL A 184 -3.87 1.73 -6.50
C VAL A 184 -3.32 2.82 -7.40
N VAL A 185 -3.34 2.57 -8.71
CA VAL A 185 -2.74 3.43 -9.73
C VAL A 185 -3.84 3.87 -10.68
N ALA A 186 -4.02 5.17 -10.84
CA ALA A 186 -5.03 5.73 -11.75
C ALA A 186 -4.43 6.78 -12.66
N ASP A 187 -4.86 6.78 -13.90
CA ASP A 187 -4.75 7.89 -14.82
C ASP A 187 -6.16 8.46 -15.10
N THR A 188 -6.33 9.31 -16.11
CA THR A 188 -7.62 9.94 -16.45
C THR A 188 -8.64 8.97 -17.02
N GLU A 189 -8.27 7.75 -17.36
CA GLU A 189 -9.11 6.78 -18.08
C GLU A 189 -9.39 5.52 -17.28
N GLU A 190 -8.41 5.03 -16.52
CA GLU A 190 -8.53 3.73 -15.87
C GLU A 190 -7.87 3.67 -14.48
N VAL A 191 -8.24 2.65 -13.72
CA VAL A 191 -7.67 2.34 -12.41
C VAL A 191 -7.12 0.92 -12.43
N TRP A 192 -5.89 0.77 -11.98
CA TRP A 192 -5.21 -0.50 -11.79
C TRP A 192 -4.83 -0.70 -10.34
N VAL A 193 -4.77 -1.95 -9.92
CA VAL A 193 -4.21 -2.37 -8.65
C VAL A 193 -2.99 -3.23 -8.94
N ILE A 194 -1.85 -2.90 -8.33
CA ILE A 194 -0.68 -3.78 -8.32
C ILE A 194 -0.37 -4.21 -6.90
N GLU A 195 -0.18 -5.50 -6.71
CA GLU A 195 0.21 -6.13 -5.45
C GLU A 195 1.55 -6.82 -5.64
N MET A 196 2.47 -6.68 -4.67
CA MET A 196 3.81 -7.22 -4.82
C MET A 196 4.49 -7.57 -3.49
N CYS A 197 5.49 -8.44 -3.59
CA CYS A 197 6.42 -8.78 -2.51
C CYS A 197 7.76 -9.24 -3.10
N GLY A 198 8.78 -9.38 -2.25
CA GLY A 198 10.08 -9.94 -2.65
C GLY A 198 10.01 -11.43 -2.96
N THR A 199 11.08 -11.96 -3.56
CA THR A 199 11.34 -13.40 -3.64
C THR A 199 12.09 -13.89 -2.40
N PRO A 200 12.04 -15.20 -2.06
CA PRO A 200 12.75 -15.75 -0.89
C PRO A 200 14.25 -15.52 -0.88
N ASP A 201 14.86 -15.38 -2.05
CA ASP A 201 16.29 -15.10 -2.20
C ASP A 201 16.61 -13.59 -2.24
N GLY A 202 15.60 -12.73 -2.18
CA GLY A 202 15.72 -11.27 -2.21
C GLY A 202 16.19 -10.68 -3.55
N LYS A 203 16.29 -11.48 -4.63
CA LYS A 203 16.89 -11.03 -5.90
C LYS A 203 15.88 -10.53 -6.93
N SER A 204 14.61 -10.73 -6.67
CA SER A 204 13.52 -10.42 -7.60
C SER A 204 12.26 -10.02 -6.84
N ALA A 205 11.20 -9.72 -7.58
CA ALA A 205 9.85 -9.51 -7.06
C ALA A 205 8.90 -10.57 -7.60
N LEU A 206 7.88 -10.87 -6.80
CA LEU A 206 6.60 -11.44 -7.25
C LEU A 206 5.58 -10.32 -7.25
N TRP A 207 4.81 -10.20 -8.32
CA TRP A 207 3.78 -9.19 -8.43
C TRP A 207 2.62 -9.64 -9.30
N ALA A 208 1.45 -9.09 -9.02
CA ALA A 208 0.26 -9.22 -9.84
C ALA A 208 -0.44 -7.87 -9.96
N ALA A 209 -0.99 -7.56 -11.11
CA ALA A 209 -1.78 -6.36 -11.32
C ALA A 209 -3.11 -6.72 -11.96
N GLN A 210 -4.20 -6.07 -11.51
CA GLN A 210 -5.55 -6.24 -12.01
C GLN A 210 -6.16 -4.88 -12.32
N ARG A 211 -6.78 -4.75 -13.49
CA ARG A 211 -7.58 -3.57 -13.82
C ARG A 211 -8.89 -3.60 -13.06
N VAL A 212 -9.27 -2.48 -12.48
CA VAL A 212 -10.59 -2.31 -11.86
C VAL A 212 -11.62 -2.12 -12.98
N PRO A 213 -12.71 -2.91 -13.04
CA PRO A 213 -13.76 -2.74 -14.04
C PRO A 213 -14.35 -1.33 -13.99
N ASP A 214 -14.58 -0.71 -15.16
CA ASP A 214 -15.17 0.62 -15.20
C ASP A 214 -16.58 0.62 -14.59
N GLY A 215 -16.92 1.66 -13.87
CA GLY A 215 -18.15 1.78 -13.08
C GLY A 215 -18.04 1.18 -11.68
N GLU A 216 -16.86 0.70 -11.28
CA GLU A 216 -16.64 0.09 -9.96
C GLU A 216 -15.65 0.87 -9.10
N VAL A 217 -15.66 0.55 -7.81
CA VAL A 217 -14.79 1.11 -6.78
C VAL A 217 -14.04 -0.02 -6.09
N PHE A 218 -12.73 0.14 -5.98
CA PHE A 218 -11.83 -0.76 -5.27
C PHE A 218 -11.47 -0.18 -3.90
N VAL A 219 -11.31 -1.05 -2.91
CA VAL A 219 -10.76 -0.69 -1.60
C VAL A 219 -9.78 -1.75 -1.11
N GLU A 220 -8.70 -1.28 -0.53
CA GLU A 220 -7.70 -2.11 0.15
C GLU A 220 -7.35 -1.52 1.51
N ALA A 221 -7.07 -2.41 2.47
CA ALA A 221 -6.79 -2.08 3.85
C ALA A 221 -5.86 -3.11 4.49
N ASN A 222 -4.61 -3.18 4.03
CA ASN A 222 -3.53 -4.05 4.52
C ASN A 222 -3.73 -5.56 4.31
N HIS A 223 -4.43 -5.93 3.24
CA HIS A 223 -4.63 -7.33 2.88
C HIS A 223 -4.74 -7.47 1.36
N PHE A 224 -3.99 -8.37 0.74
CA PHE A 224 -4.08 -8.62 -0.71
C PHE A 224 -5.49 -8.95 -1.16
N ARG A 225 -5.91 -8.38 -2.28
CA ARG A 225 -7.28 -8.46 -2.81
C ARG A 225 -7.37 -9.17 -4.14
N ILE A 226 -6.28 -9.24 -4.91
CA ILE A 226 -6.23 -9.95 -6.19
C ILE A 226 -6.34 -11.45 -5.91
N ARG A 227 -7.15 -12.15 -6.70
CA ARG A 227 -7.42 -13.58 -6.48
C ARG A 227 -6.95 -14.40 -7.68
N ASP A 228 -7.84 -15.07 -8.38
CA ASP A 228 -7.51 -15.95 -9.51
C ASP A 228 -7.03 -15.13 -10.72
N LEU A 229 -5.74 -15.24 -11.01
CA LEU A 229 -5.08 -14.51 -12.11
C LEU A 229 -5.45 -15.06 -13.52
N GLU A 230 -6.19 -16.16 -13.57
CA GLU A 230 -6.67 -16.77 -14.80
C GLU A 230 -8.20 -16.61 -14.96
N GLU A 231 -8.84 -15.78 -14.13
CA GLU A 231 -10.28 -15.51 -14.21
C GLU A 231 -10.64 -14.86 -15.54
N LYS A 232 -11.61 -15.47 -16.25
CA LYS A 232 -12.03 -14.99 -17.56
C LYS A 232 -12.79 -13.67 -17.48
N GLY A 233 -12.49 -12.78 -18.43
CA GLY A 233 -13.14 -11.47 -18.53
C GLY A 233 -12.49 -10.37 -17.70
N GLN A 234 -11.49 -10.72 -16.89
CA GLN A 234 -10.66 -9.76 -16.18
C GLN A 234 -9.34 -9.51 -16.91
N LYS A 235 -8.73 -8.34 -16.68
CA LYS A 235 -7.43 -7.98 -17.27
C LYS A 235 -6.36 -8.03 -16.19
N PHE A 236 -5.41 -8.92 -16.35
CA PHE A 236 -4.30 -9.15 -15.42
C PHE A 236 -2.94 -9.02 -16.11
N HIS A 237 -1.96 -8.61 -15.31
CA HIS A 237 -0.54 -8.81 -15.56
C HIS A 237 0.09 -9.42 -14.30
N TYR A 238 1.09 -10.25 -14.45
CA TYR A 238 1.82 -10.79 -13.28
C TYR A 238 3.25 -11.21 -13.66
N SER A 239 4.06 -11.34 -12.65
CA SER A 239 5.49 -11.65 -12.79
C SER A 239 5.70 -13.01 -13.45
N SER A 240 6.63 -13.07 -14.41
CA SER A 240 6.95 -14.27 -15.17
C SER A 240 7.48 -15.42 -14.33
N ASN A 241 8.10 -15.12 -13.18
CA ASN A 241 8.66 -16.09 -12.23
C ASN A 241 7.65 -16.59 -11.18
N LEU A 242 6.40 -16.09 -11.17
CA LEU A 242 5.41 -16.41 -10.12
C LEU A 242 5.18 -17.92 -9.97
N LYS A 243 4.85 -18.60 -11.06
CA LYS A 243 4.53 -20.05 -11.03
C LYS A 243 5.73 -20.88 -10.58
N GLU A 244 6.93 -20.55 -11.08
CA GLU A 244 8.17 -21.25 -10.72
C GLU A 244 8.47 -21.10 -9.22
N VAL A 245 8.49 -19.86 -8.72
CA VAL A 245 8.77 -19.60 -7.32
C VAL A 245 7.70 -20.21 -6.42
N ALA A 246 6.42 -20.03 -6.74
CA ALA A 246 5.31 -20.57 -5.94
C ALA A 246 5.32 -22.10 -5.87
N GLN A 247 5.69 -22.78 -6.96
CA GLN A 247 5.84 -24.24 -6.99
C GLN A 247 7.04 -24.70 -6.18
N LYS A 248 8.18 -24.03 -6.32
CA LYS A 248 9.42 -24.33 -5.58
C LYS A 248 9.22 -24.21 -4.07
N GLU A 249 8.49 -23.19 -3.64
CA GLU A 249 8.21 -22.91 -2.22
C GLU A 249 7.02 -23.74 -1.68
N GLY A 250 6.35 -24.54 -2.54
CA GLY A 250 5.18 -25.34 -2.16
C GLY A 250 3.91 -24.51 -1.88
N TRP A 251 3.82 -23.30 -2.39
CA TRP A 251 2.66 -22.41 -2.20
C TRP A 251 1.57 -22.64 -3.25
N TRP A 252 1.92 -23.25 -4.35
CA TRP A 252 1.04 -23.56 -5.47
C TRP A 252 1.50 -24.81 -6.21
N ALA A 253 0.56 -25.54 -6.79
CA ALA A 253 0.84 -26.69 -7.66
C ALA A 253 0.05 -26.60 -8.97
N PRO A 254 0.59 -27.13 -10.09
CA PRO A 254 -0.11 -27.19 -11.35
C PRO A 254 -1.51 -27.84 -11.23
N GLY A 255 -2.51 -27.22 -11.86
CA GLY A 255 -3.91 -27.64 -11.80
C GLY A 255 -4.73 -27.03 -10.66
N GLN A 256 -4.12 -26.27 -9.77
CA GLN A 256 -4.82 -25.43 -8.81
C GLN A 256 -5.08 -24.03 -9.38
N PRO A 257 -6.15 -23.33 -8.92
CA PRO A 257 -6.34 -21.91 -9.27
C PRO A 257 -5.10 -21.08 -8.94
N LEU A 258 -4.75 -20.14 -9.79
CA LEU A 258 -3.61 -19.25 -9.57
C LEU A 258 -4.04 -18.07 -8.68
N ASP A 259 -4.44 -18.39 -7.45
CA ASP A 259 -4.96 -17.43 -6.46
C ASP A 259 -3.80 -16.66 -5.81
N TRP A 260 -3.57 -15.44 -6.28
CA TRP A 260 -2.48 -14.58 -5.83
C TRP A 260 -2.43 -14.42 -4.31
N THR A 261 -3.55 -14.04 -3.69
CA THR A 261 -3.63 -13.82 -2.25
C THR A 261 -3.26 -15.07 -1.45
N LYS A 262 -3.66 -16.27 -1.90
CA LYS A 262 -3.27 -17.53 -1.24
C LYS A 262 -1.81 -17.87 -1.46
N ILE A 263 -1.28 -17.54 -2.63
CA ILE A 263 0.12 -17.85 -2.98
C ILE A 263 1.08 -17.03 -2.13
N VAL A 264 0.90 -15.71 -2.03
CA VAL A 264 1.90 -14.83 -1.41
C VAL A 264 1.46 -14.18 -0.11
N GLY A 265 0.15 -14.09 0.18
CA GLY A 265 -0.38 -13.43 1.36
C GLY A 265 -0.11 -14.20 2.65
N SER A 266 0.14 -13.48 3.75
CA SER A 266 0.28 -14.04 5.10
C SER A 266 -1.01 -14.02 5.91
N GLY A 267 -2.10 -13.55 5.33
CA GLY A 267 -3.40 -13.41 5.99
C GLY A 267 -3.65 -11.99 6.52
N GLU A 268 -4.53 -11.86 7.51
CA GLU A 268 -4.83 -10.58 8.15
C GLU A 268 -3.57 -9.93 8.72
N TYR A 269 -3.40 -8.66 8.46
CA TYR A 269 -2.19 -7.92 8.82
C TYR A 269 -1.96 -7.80 10.34
N GLY A 270 -3.01 -7.75 11.09
CA GLY A 270 -2.94 -7.61 12.54
C GLY A 270 -3.71 -8.70 13.26
N ASN A 271 -4.87 -8.32 13.77
CA ASN A 271 -5.84 -9.23 14.38
C ASN A 271 -6.94 -9.58 13.38
N ALA A 272 -7.77 -10.56 13.71
CA ALA A 272 -9.02 -10.77 13.03
C ALA A 272 -9.78 -9.44 12.89
N TYR A 273 -10.30 -9.18 11.72
CA TYR A 273 -11.04 -7.96 11.35
C TYR A 273 -10.22 -6.67 11.21
N TYR A 274 -8.90 -6.71 11.37
CA TYR A 274 -8.07 -5.51 11.21
C TYR A 274 -8.18 -4.90 9.81
N SER A 275 -8.03 -5.73 8.79
CA SER A 275 -8.14 -5.37 7.37
C SER A 275 -9.57 -5.51 6.86
N HIS A 276 -10.14 -6.70 7.02
CA HIS A 276 -11.42 -7.07 6.42
C HIS A 276 -12.59 -6.19 6.88
N ARG A 277 -12.59 -5.72 8.14
CA ARG A 277 -13.68 -4.86 8.59
C ARG A 277 -13.66 -3.47 7.96
N ARG A 278 -12.48 -2.91 7.66
CA ARG A 278 -12.38 -1.66 6.89
C ARG A 278 -12.82 -1.85 5.44
N VAL A 279 -12.44 -2.97 4.83
CA VAL A 279 -12.91 -3.36 3.50
C VAL A 279 -14.43 -3.52 3.52
N TRP A 280 -14.97 -4.35 4.43
CA TRP A 280 -16.43 -4.48 4.60
C TRP A 280 -17.10 -3.12 4.73
N ARG A 281 -16.62 -2.26 5.63
CA ARG A 281 -17.25 -0.96 5.88
C ARG A 281 -17.33 -0.09 4.64
N THR A 282 -16.26 -0.06 3.85
CA THR A 282 -16.25 0.69 2.60
C THR A 282 -17.23 0.11 1.59
N LEU A 283 -17.20 -1.22 1.40
CA LEU A 283 -18.11 -1.91 0.48
C LEU A 283 -19.58 -1.78 0.89
N ASP A 284 -19.88 -1.90 2.19
CA ASP A 284 -21.22 -1.73 2.75
C ASP A 284 -21.77 -0.31 2.55
N ARG A 285 -20.93 0.71 2.68
CA ARG A 285 -21.33 2.10 2.39
C ARG A 285 -21.55 2.38 0.91
N LEU A 286 -20.83 1.68 0.02
CA LEU A 286 -20.93 1.83 -1.43
C LEU A 286 -22.10 1.04 -2.01
N ALA A 287 -22.32 -0.16 -1.52
CA ALA A 287 -23.29 -1.11 -2.06
C ALA A 287 -24.00 -1.90 -0.91
N PRO A 288 -24.77 -1.22 -0.04
CA PRO A 288 -25.41 -1.85 1.13
C PRO A 288 -26.38 -2.99 0.77
N SER A 289 -26.96 -2.99 -0.43
CA SER A 289 -27.84 -4.07 -0.89
C SER A 289 -27.15 -5.43 -1.05
N LEU A 290 -25.80 -5.46 -1.08
CA LEU A 290 -25.04 -6.72 -1.08
C LEU A 290 -25.15 -7.47 0.25
N GLY A 291 -25.52 -6.81 1.35
CA GLY A 291 -25.71 -7.44 2.65
C GLY A 291 -24.47 -8.16 3.18
N LEU A 292 -23.27 -7.62 2.94
CA LEU A 292 -22.01 -8.24 3.31
C LEU A 292 -21.88 -8.36 4.84
N SER A 293 -21.42 -9.51 5.33
CA SER A 293 -21.20 -9.72 6.77
C SER A 293 -19.92 -9.01 7.24
N PRO A 294 -19.95 -8.27 8.36
CA PRO A 294 -18.75 -7.73 8.99
C PRO A 294 -17.93 -8.80 9.76
N TRP A 295 -18.44 -10.02 9.87
CA TRP A 295 -17.91 -11.08 10.71
C TRP A 295 -17.20 -12.19 9.92
N VAL A 296 -16.35 -11.81 8.97
CA VAL A 296 -15.58 -12.76 8.16
C VAL A 296 -14.18 -12.87 8.73
N GLU A 297 -13.88 -14.02 9.37
CA GLU A 297 -12.56 -14.33 9.95
C GLU A 297 -11.61 -15.05 8.98
N ASP A 298 -12.13 -15.64 7.91
CA ASP A 298 -11.28 -16.30 6.91
C ASP A 298 -10.39 -15.29 6.20
N THR A 299 -9.10 -15.39 6.43
CA THR A 299 -8.10 -14.49 5.88
C THR A 299 -7.97 -14.59 4.35
N TYR A 300 -8.47 -15.66 3.77
CA TYR A 300 -8.48 -15.92 2.31
C TYR A 300 -9.89 -15.89 1.73
N THR A 301 -10.79 -15.18 2.40
CA THR A 301 -12.18 -15.09 2.00
C THR A 301 -12.38 -14.60 0.57
N THR A 302 -13.41 -15.13 -0.09
CA THR A 302 -13.97 -14.59 -1.34
C THR A 302 -15.33 -13.92 -1.12
N ALA A 303 -15.77 -13.80 0.16
CA ALA A 303 -17.02 -13.17 0.50
C ALA A 303 -17.05 -11.66 0.19
N TYR A 304 -15.88 -11.02 0.15
CA TYR A 304 -15.76 -9.63 -0.28
C TYR A 304 -15.24 -9.60 -1.72
N PRO A 305 -16.03 -9.09 -2.68
CA PRO A 305 -15.60 -8.99 -4.07
C PRO A 305 -14.39 -8.06 -4.19
N PHE A 306 -13.59 -8.25 -5.25
CA PHE A 306 -12.42 -7.41 -5.54
C PHE A 306 -12.79 -5.92 -5.59
N SER A 307 -13.84 -5.59 -6.32
CA SER A 307 -14.41 -4.25 -6.43
C SER A 307 -15.94 -4.31 -6.47
N VAL A 308 -16.63 -3.20 -6.29
CA VAL A 308 -18.09 -3.11 -6.33
C VAL A 308 -18.56 -1.95 -7.18
N LYS A 309 -19.69 -2.15 -7.84
CA LYS A 309 -20.44 -1.05 -8.43
C LYS A 309 -21.18 -0.31 -7.32
N PRO A 310 -20.89 0.97 -7.07
CA PRO A 310 -21.59 1.73 -6.05
C PRO A 310 -23.06 1.97 -6.45
N GLU A 311 -23.96 1.97 -5.47
CA GLU A 311 -25.40 2.22 -5.73
C GLU A 311 -25.69 3.64 -6.18
N LYS A 312 -24.78 4.56 -5.91
CA LYS A 312 -24.78 5.92 -6.46
C LYS A 312 -23.39 6.29 -6.92
N LYS A 313 -23.29 7.07 -7.99
CA LYS A 313 -22.00 7.64 -8.42
C LYS A 313 -21.44 8.56 -7.32
N LEU A 314 -20.12 8.55 -7.17
CA LEU A 314 -19.43 9.23 -6.10
C LEU A 314 -18.96 10.62 -6.51
N THR A 315 -19.05 11.55 -5.59
CA THR A 315 -18.35 12.84 -5.61
C THR A 315 -17.05 12.74 -4.82
N VAL A 316 -16.17 13.72 -4.97
CA VAL A 316 -14.97 13.87 -4.13
C VAL A 316 -15.35 13.92 -2.63
N ALA A 317 -16.45 14.59 -2.29
CA ALA A 317 -16.93 14.66 -0.91
C ALA A 317 -17.32 13.29 -0.34
N ASP A 318 -17.94 12.41 -1.14
CA ASP A 318 -18.26 11.05 -0.73
C ASP A 318 -16.99 10.24 -0.42
N VAL A 319 -15.94 10.39 -1.23
CA VAL A 319 -14.66 9.70 -1.03
C VAL A 319 -13.93 10.22 0.23
N ILE A 320 -13.93 11.54 0.45
CA ILE A 320 -13.41 12.14 1.68
C ILE A 320 -14.15 11.61 2.90
N ASP A 321 -15.48 11.46 2.81
CA ASP A 321 -16.31 10.96 3.91
C ASP A 321 -16.06 9.46 4.19
N LEU A 322 -15.72 8.66 3.18
CA LEU A 322 -15.25 7.28 3.37
C LEU A 322 -13.92 7.25 4.15
N GLN A 323 -12.97 8.13 3.84
CA GLN A 323 -11.69 8.21 4.55
C GLN A 323 -11.82 8.70 6.00
N ARG A 324 -12.90 9.37 6.32
CA ARG A 324 -13.22 9.85 7.67
C ARG A 324 -14.05 8.87 8.52
N ASP A 325 -14.33 7.67 8.02
CA ASP A 325 -15.19 6.70 8.69
C ASP A 325 -14.53 6.11 9.96
N TRP A 326 -15.27 6.10 11.06
CA TRP A 326 -14.93 5.45 12.34
C TRP A 326 -16.00 4.44 12.74
N TYR A 327 -16.67 3.82 11.78
CA TYR A 327 -17.80 2.90 11.94
C TYR A 327 -19.06 3.52 12.53
N GLN A 328 -19.24 4.86 12.40
CA GLN A 328 -20.40 5.54 12.91
C GLN A 328 -21.70 4.92 12.43
N GLY A 329 -22.68 4.79 13.37
CA GLY A 329 -23.98 4.22 13.10
C GLY A 329 -24.01 2.68 13.00
N THR A 330 -22.89 2.00 13.21
CA THR A 330 -22.83 0.52 13.27
C THR A 330 -22.66 0.02 14.71
N GLU A 331 -22.69 -1.28 14.90
CA GLU A 331 -22.34 -1.92 16.19
C GLU A 331 -20.87 -1.70 16.61
N PHE A 332 -20.00 -1.30 15.66
CA PHE A 332 -18.57 -1.03 15.85
C PHE A 332 -18.27 0.46 16.07
N ASP A 333 -19.27 1.30 16.25
CA ASP A 333 -19.15 2.75 16.41
C ASP A 333 -18.16 3.11 17.52
N LEU A 334 -17.03 3.70 17.14
CA LEU A 334 -15.94 4.02 18.08
C LEU A 334 -16.30 5.13 19.07
N SER A 335 -17.35 5.90 18.83
CA SER A 335 -17.85 6.92 19.78
C SER A 335 -18.65 6.31 20.93
N LYS A 336 -18.87 4.99 20.93
CA LYS A 336 -19.71 4.27 21.90
C LYS A 336 -18.92 3.24 22.70
N GLY A 337 -19.54 2.74 23.75
CA GLY A 337 -18.98 1.71 24.61
C GLY A 337 -17.93 2.23 25.61
N LEU A 338 -17.40 1.32 26.44
CA LEU A 338 -16.48 1.66 27.52
C LEU A 338 -15.19 2.33 27.02
N ALA A 339 -14.70 1.91 25.87
CA ALA A 339 -13.47 2.44 25.29
C ALA A 339 -13.57 3.89 24.78
N ALA A 340 -14.77 4.35 24.50
CA ALA A 340 -15.03 5.74 24.12
C ALA A 340 -15.00 6.69 25.34
N GLY A 341 -15.12 6.13 26.55
CA GLY A 341 -15.19 6.91 27.77
C GLY A 341 -16.43 7.82 27.81
N PRO A 342 -16.49 8.74 28.79
CA PRO A 342 -17.67 9.59 28.99
C PRO A 342 -17.89 10.66 27.90
N PHE A 343 -16.88 10.91 27.06
CA PHE A 343 -16.91 11.95 26.03
C PHE A 343 -17.03 11.41 24.60
N GLY A 344 -17.24 10.11 24.40
CA GLY A 344 -17.39 9.52 23.07
C GLY A 344 -16.12 9.62 22.22
N ASN A 345 -14.94 9.43 22.80
CA ASN A 345 -13.67 9.52 22.09
C ASN A 345 -13.53 8.40 21.07
N ILE A 346 -13.39 8.74 19.80
CA ILE A 346 -13.21 7.79 18.68
C ILE A 346 -11.77 7.28 18.55
N ASN A 347 -10.81 7.92 19.18
CA ASN A 347 -9.42 7.52 19.09
C ASN A 347 -9.13 6.30 19.95
N ARG A 348 -8.40 5.34 19.38
CA ARG A 348 -7.94 4.13 20.06
C ARG A 348 -6.44 4.02 19.90
N TYR A 349 -5.74 3.85 21.04
CA TYR A 349 -4.30 3.59 20.99
C TYR A 349 -4.06 2.21 20.38
N ALA A 350 -3.18 2.18 19.37
CA ALA A 350 -2.70 0.98 18.69
C ALA A 350 -3.78 0.01 18.13
N GLY A 351 -5.05 0.37 18.18
CA GLY A 351 -6.15 -0.35 17.53
C GLY A 351 -6.21 -1.79 17.92
N SER A 352 -5.81 -2.73 17.63
CA SER A 352 -5.96 -4.11 17.95
C SER A 352 -4.76 -4.63 18.74
N SER A 353 -4.98 -4.97 19.95
CA SER A 353 -4.00 -5.73 20.70
C SER A 353 -4.15 -7.22 20.38
N LYS A 354 -3.04 -7.90 20.07
CA LYS A 354 -3.02 -9.38 20.04
C LYS A 354 -3.41 -10.00 21.38
N LEU A 355 -3.38 -9.19 22.45
CA LEU A 355 -3.73 -9.63 23.80
C LEU A 355 -5.23 -9.62 24.07
N VAL A 356 -6.01 -8.86 23.31
CA VAL A 356 -7.46 -8.78 23.48
C VAL A 356 -8.13 -9.02 22.12
N LYS A 357 -8.54 -10.23 21.86
CA LYS A 357 -9.23 -10.63 20.62
C LYS A 357 -10.48 -9.77 20.43
N GLY A 358 -10.52 -9.01 19.33
CA GLY A 358 -11.62 -8.08 19.02
C GLY A 358 -11.70 -6.87 19.97
N GLY A 359 -10.62 -6.52 20.65
CA GLY A 359 -10.63 -5.48 21.70
C GLY A 359 -10.87 -4.07 21.22
N TRP A 360 -10.37 -3.72 20.04
CA TRP A 360 -10.57 -2.40 19.47
C TRP A 360 -10.69 -2.48 17.96
N GLU A 361 -11.73 -1.86 17.42
CA GLU A 361 -11.89 -1.75 15.99
C GLU A 361 -10.84 -0.81 15.39
N ARG A 362 -10.23 -1.24 14.30
CA ARG A 362 -9.34 -0.41 13.48
C ARG A 362 -10.18 0.37 12.47
N ALA A 363 -10.43 1.63 12.73
CA ALA A 363 -11.18 2.48 11.80
C ALA A 363 -10.34 2.83 10.55
N ILE A 364 -11.00 3.30 9.50
CA ILE A 364 -10.38 3.93 8.34
C ILE A 364 -9.72 5.23 8.82
N SER A 365 -10.51 6.12 9.45
CA SER A 365 -9.98 7.32 10.09
C SER A 365 -9.26 6.97 11.40
N VAL A 366 -7.97 7.17 11.45
CA VAL A 366 -7.15 6.92 12.65
C VAL A 366 -6.31 8.15 13.00
N PHE A 367 -6.11 8.39 14.31
CA PHE A 367 -5.42 9.58 14.82
C PHE A 367 -3.93 9.69 14.39
N ARG A 368 -3.31 8.59 14.05
CA ARG A 368 -1.89 8.51 13.65
C ARG A 368 -1.68 8.56 12.13
N CYS A 369 -2.53 9.23 11.39
CA CYS A 369 -2.36 9.45 9.97
C CYS A 369 -1.39 10.61 9.74
N ALA A 370 -0.25 10.35 9.09
CA ALA A 370 0.76 11.37 8.80
C ALA A 370 0.28 12.33 7.70
N TYR A 371 -0.34 11.79 6.67
CA TYR A 371 -1.01 12.56 5.61
C TYR A 371 -2.11 11.74 4.95
N VAL A 372 -3.02 12.43 4.29
CA VAL A 372 -4.10 11.86 3.47
C VAL A 372 -4.31 12.73 2.24
N PHE A 373 -4.59 12.11 1.13
CA PHE A 373 -4.97 12.81 -0.08
C PHE A 373 -6.11 12.10 -0.80
#